data_066dbb0c1ca9146536ccb0c347a90adf
#
_entry.id   066dbb0c1ca9146536ccb0c347a90adf
#
_cell.length_a   1.000
_cell.length_b   1.000
_cell.length_c   1.000
_cell.angle_alpha   90.00
_cell.angle_beta   90.00
_cell.angle_gamma   90.00
#
_symmetry.space_group_name_H-M   'P 1'
#
loop_
_entity.id
_entity.type
_entity.pdbx_description
1 polymer ?
#
loop_
_entity_poly.entity_id
_entity_poly.type
_entity_poly.pdbx_seq_one_letter_code
_entity_poly.pdbx_strand_id
1 'polypeptide(L)'
;SVEQEDVVGVDITPGCIRLAQLSGDDDKWTLSKLAYKYIEDASDITSIKNESDQYVNKLSQIISQGKITTTNAAVSIPVSSAIIKVVNLPLMTDEELQEAVDTDSLWENVVQLTDNLDEYSIFWQVLKRNTAENQMDLLFVASKLDDIDHYLNIVRQAGLNPVVVDVRCFAIRNALELRKDLTKSDAPIAIVEFGVSENYILILHEDSPFISDIYLSDKDRRLLSDSNIDPVLH
;
A
#
# COMPACT_ATOMS: atom_id res chain seq x y z
N SER A 1 -20.02 16.62 14.68
CA SER A 1 -18.90 16.54 13.77
C SER A 1 -17.79 15.80 14.50
N VAL A 2 -17.42 14.63 14.01
CA VAL A 2 -16.18 13.96 14.45
C VAL A 2 -15.07 14.87 13.95
N GLU A 3 -14.27 15.43 14.84
CA GLU A 3 -13.06 16.15 14.44
C GLU A 3 -12.19 15.16 13.66
N GLN A 4 -11.94 15.47 12.41
CA GLN A 4 -11.05 14.68 11.57
C GLN A 4 -9.63 14.90 12.12
N GLU A 5 -9.09 13.89 12.79
CA GLU A 5 -7.74 13.97 13.32
C GLU A 5 -6.74 14.09 12.17
N ASP A 6 -5.84 15.07 12.28
CA ASP A 6 -4.76 15.23 11.31
C ASP A 6 -3.86 13.99 11.31
N VAL A 7 -3.56 13.48 10.12
CA VAL A 7 -2.73 12.29 9.94
C VAL A 7 -1.57 12.61 9.00
N VAL A 8 -0.38 12.11 9.29
CA VAL A 8 0.77 12.14 8.39
C VAL A 8 0.93 10.80 7.69
N GLY A 9 1.01 10.81 6.37
CA GLY A 9 1.37 9.62 5.59
C GLY A 9 2.86 9.31 5.75
N VAL A 10 3.19 8.05 6.02
CA VAL A 10 4.55 7.54 6.19
C VAL A 10 4.79 6.42 5.20
N ASP A 11 5.75 6.60 4.30
CA ASP A 11 6.22 5.59 3.37
C ASP A 11 7.69 5.26 3.64
N ILE A 12 7.97 4.00 3.96
CA ILE A 12 9.30 3.49 4.26
C ILE A 12 9.71 2.52 3.16
N THR A 13 10.74 2.89 2.41
CA THR A 13 11.40 2.03 1.43
C THR A 13 12.87 1.80 1.83
N PRO A 14 13.55 0.79 1.34
CA PRO A 14 14.96 0.57 1.67
C PRO A 14 15.82 1.81 1.47
N GLY A 15 15.68 2.50 0.36
CA GLY A 15 16.52 3.65 0.02
C GLY A 15 15.98 5.01 0.47
N CYS A 16 14.75 5.10 1.00
CA CYS A 16 14.15 6.40 1.31
C CYS A 16 12.97 6.30 2.28
N ILE A 17 12.87 7.24 3.19
CA ILE A 17 11.67 7.49 4.00
C ILE A 17 11.02 8.78 3.50
N ARG A 18 9.70 8.78 3.37
CA ARG A 18 8.91 9.93 2.92
C ARG A 18 7.76 10.17 3.89
N LEU A 19 7.51 11.45 4.17
CA LEU A 19 6.37 11.93 4.93
C LEU A 19 5.56 12.91 4.09
N ALA A 20 4.25 12.77 4.11
CA ALA A 20 3.34 13.73 3.48
C ALA A 20 2.18 14.05 4.43
N GLN A 21 1.92 15.33 4.66
CA GLN A 21 0.76 15.79 5.43
C GLN A 21 -0.14 16.61 4.50
N LEU A 22 -1.40 16.24 4.46
CA LEU A 22 -2.44 16.96 3.73
C LEU A 22 -3.22 17.86 4.69
N SER A 23 -3.72 18.96 4.17
CA SER A 23 -4.70 19.81 4.84
C SER A 23 -5.85 20.11 3.87
N GLY A 24 -7.05 20.25 4.39
CA GLY A 24 -8.24 20.50 3.59
C GLY A 24 -9.44 19.72 4.09
N ASP A 25 -10.51 19.83 3.35
CA ASP A 25 -11.76 19.11 3.55
C ASP A 25 -12.17 18.37 2.26
N ASP A 26 -13.26 17.63 2.33
CA ASP A 26 -13.74 16.61 1.38
C ASP A 26 -13.55 16.91 -0.13
N ASP A 27 -13.39 18.16 -0.52
CA ASP A 27 -13.27 18.56 -1.93
C ASP A 27 -11.96 19.25 -2.32
N LYS A 28 -11.13 19.66 -1.34
CA LYS A 28 -9.92 20.46 -1.63
C LYS A 28 -8.76 20.07 -0.72
N TRP A 29 -8.09 19.00 -1.06
CA TRP A 29 -6.86 18.60 -0.41
C TRP A 29 -5.66 19.40 -0.92
N THR A 30 -4.84 19.88 -0.01
CA THR A 30 -3.58 20.56 -0.28
C THR A 30 -2.46 19.83 0.42
N LEU A 31 -1.35 19.59 -0.27
CA LEU A 31 -0.14 19.08 0.34
C LEU A 31 0.46 20.20 1.21
N SER A 32 0.30 20.07 2.53
CA SER A 32 0.76 21.08 3.47
C SER A 32 2.22 20.89 3.84
N LYS A 33 2.69 19.64 3.91
CA LYS A 33 4.08 19.30 4.21
C LYS A 33 4.52 18.08 3.43
N LEU A 34 5.76 18.13 2.96
CA LEU A 34 6.46 17.02 2.34
C LEU A 34 7.89 16.99 2.89
N ALA A 35 8.30 15.86 3.40
CA ALA A 35 9.66 15.66 3.87
C ALA A 35 10.14 14.26 3.49
N TYR A 36 11.41 14.13 3.20
CA TYR A 36 12.00 12.84 2.86
C TYR A 36 13.47 12.78 3.26
N LYS A 37 13.97 11.57 3.41
CA LYS A 37 15.40 11.33 3.68
C LYS A 37 15.84 10.03 3.02
N TYR A 38 16.98 10.09 2.36
CA TYR A 38 17.61 8.91 1.80
C TYR A 38 18.31 8.10 2.89
N ILE A 39 18.30 6.78 2.70
CA ILE A 39 19.01 5.80 3.51
C ILE A 39 20.20 5.32 2.68
N GLU A 40 21.39 5.49 3.21
CA GLU A 40 22.62 5.06 2.56
C GLU A 40 22.77 3.55 2.69
N ASP A 41 23.33 2.91 1.67
CA ASP A 41 23.69 1.48 1.63
C ASP A 41 22.50 0.50 1.77
N ALA A 42 21.27 0.98 1.73
CA ALA A 42 20.08 0.14 1.78
C ALA A 42 19.73 -0.39 0.39
N SER A 43 19.88 -1.69 0.18
CA SER A 43 19.75 -2.32 -1.14
C SER A 43 18.44 -3.05 -1.36
N ASP A 44 17.79 -3.55 -0.29
CA ASP A 44 16.59 -4.37 -0.38
C ASP A 44 15.71 -4.24 0.87
N ILE A 45 14.56 -4.92 0.84
CA ILE A 45 13.56 -4.84 1.93
C ILE A 45 14.06 -5.42 3.25
N THR A 46 15.06 -6.32 3.21
CA THR A 46 15.64 -6.92 4.43
C THR A 46 16.47 -5.91 5.21
N SER A 47 16.99 -4.85 4.54
CA SER A 47 17.70 -3.75 5.19
C SER A 47 16.81 -3.08 6.25
N ILE A 48 15.51 -2.93 6.00
CA ILE A 48 14.57 -2.32 6.93
C ILE A 48 14.48 -3.14 8.22
N LYS A 49 14.47 -4.48 8.12
CA LYS A 49 14.43 -5.38 9.28
C LYS A 49 15.77 -5.39 10.03
N ASN A 50 16.87 -5.47 9.32
CA ASN A 50 18.20 -5.65 9.91
C ASN A 50 18.75 -4.35 10.52
N GLU A 51 18.32 -3.20 10.01
CA GLU A 51 18.83 -1.88 10.38
C GLU A 51 17.73 -0.95 10.90
N SER A 52 16.75 -1.50 11.61
CA SER A 52 15.56 -0.77 12.07
C SER A 52 15.90 0.51 12.84
N ASP A 53 16.95 0.51 13.65
CA ASP A 53 17.41 1.68 14.41
C ASP A 53 17.82 2.84 13.49
N GLN A 54 18.41 2.55 12.33
CA GLN A 54 18.75 3.57 11.35
C GLN A 54 17.48 4.24 10.80
N TYR A 55 16.45 3.42 10.47
CA TYR A 55 15.16 3.95 10.00
C TYR A 55 14.45 4.77 11.07
N VAL A 56 14.43 4.30 12.32
CA VAL A 56 13.88 5.05 13.46
C VAL A 56 14.55 6.42 13.60
N ASN A 57 15.88 6.44 13.60
CA ASN A 57 16.64 7.69 13.73
C ASN A 57 16.38 8.66 12.57
N LYS A 58 16.37 8.15 11.34
CA LYS A 58 16.10 8.97 10.15
C LYS A 58 14.66 9.50 10.15
N LEU A 59 13.69 8.67 10.51
CA LEU A 59 12.28 9.08 10.62
C LEU A 59 12.08 10.15 11.67
N SER A 60 12.67 9.99 12.88
CA SER A 60 12.64 11.01 13.95
C SER A 60 13.23 12.34 13.47
N GLN A 61 14.33 12.31 12.73
CA GLN A 61 14.94 13.52 12.15
C GLN A 61 13.99 14.19 11.14
N ILE A 62 13.32 13.43 10.28
CA ILE A 62 12.41 13.99 9.27
C ILE A 62 11.18 14.62 9.94
N ILE A 63 10.63 14.00 10.98
CA ILE A 63 9.50 14.53 11.74
C ILE A 63 9.86 15.91 12.31
N SER A 64 11.03 16.02 12.94
CA SER A 64 11.50 17.26 13.51
C SER A 64 11.80 18.33 12.46
N GLN A 65 12.57 17.99 11.42
CA GLN A 65 12.98 18.91 10.35
C GLN A 65 11.79 19.33 9.47
N GLY A 66 10.86 18.42 9.19
CA GLY A 66 9.64 18.67 8.41
C GLY A 66 8.58 19.44 9.17
N LYS A 67 8.82 19.72 10.47
CA LYS A 67 7.84 20.39 11.35
C LYS A 67 6.46 19.72 11.28
N ILE A 68 6.46 18.40 11.32
CA ILE A 68 5.23 17.61 11.38
C ILE A 68 4.57 17.88 12.72
N THR A 69 3.30 18.22 12.71
CA THR A 69 2.54 18.67 13.90
C THR A 69 1.62 17.60 14.46
N THR A 70 1.19 16.66 13.63
CA THR A 70 0.36 15.54 14.07
C THR A 70 1.21 14.40 14.61
N THR A 71 0.67 13.67 15.56
CA THR A 71 1.26 12.42 16.06
C THR A 71 0.68 11.19 15.39
N ASN A 72 -0.50 11.29 14.74
CA ASN A 72 -1.14 10.16 14.09
C ASN A 72 -0.53 9.92 12.70
N ALA A 73 -0.31 8.66 12.35
CA ALA A 73 0.32 8.25 11.11
C ALA A 73 -0.53 7.22 10.34
N ALA A 74 -0.60 7.41 9.02
CA ALA A 74 -1.01 6.38 8.08
C ALA A 74 0.26 5.78 7.45
N VAL A 75 0.43 4.48 7.58
CA VAL A 75 1.65 3.78 7.17
C VAL A 75 1.38 2.93 5.94
N SER A 76 2.18 3.09 4.90
CA SER A 76 2.13 2.18 3.74
C SER A 76 3.13 1.04 3.92
N ILE A 77 2.65 -0.19 3.69
CA ILE A 77 3.50 -1.39 3.64
C ILE A 77 3.76 -1.80 2.19
N PRO A 78 4.87 -2.51 1.90
CA PRO A 78 5.17 -2.98 0.56
C PRO A 78 4.10 -3.91 -0.02
N VAL A 79 3.95 -3.89 -1.34
CA VAL A 79 3.07 -4.83 -2.06
C VAL A 79 3.55 -6.27 -1.88
N SER A 80 4.87 -6.48 -1.84
CA SER A 80 5.49 -7.79 -1.59
C SER A 80 5.22 -8.36 -0.20
N SER A 81 4.79 -7.55 0.76
CA SER A 81 4.36 -7.99 2.10
C SER A 81 2.86 -8.35 2.14
N ALA A 82 2.14 -8.29 1.04
CA ALA A 82 0.71 -8.55 0.98
C ALA A 82 0.38 -9.62 -0.07
N ILE A 83 -0.56 -10.48 0.26
CA ILE A 83 -1.24 -11.37 -0.68
C ILE A 83 -2.50 -10.63 -1.14
N ILE A 84 -2.60 -10.33 -2.42
CA ILE A 84 -3.72 -9.60 -3.00
C ILE A 84 -4.34 -10.46 -4.07
N LYS A 85 -5.61 -10.81 -3.92
CA LYS A 85 -6.34 -11.65 -4.87
C LYS A 85 -7.76 -11.15 -5.06
N VAL A 86 -8.25 -11.24 -6.28
CA VAL A 86 -9.68 -11.19 -6.56
C VAL A 86 -10.16 -12.63 -6.68
N VAL A 87 -11.11 -13.01 -5.85
CA VAL A 87 -11.65 -14.36 -5.75
C VAL A 87 -13.12 -14.36 -6.18
N ASN A 88 -13.49 -15.33 -7.01
CA ASN A 88 -14.86 -15.51 -7.43
C ASN A 88 -15.54 -16.53 -6.50
N LEU A 89 -16.66 -16.13 -5.92
CA LEU A 89 -17.43 -16.91 -4.95
C LEU A 89 -18.87 -17.07 -5.42
N PRO A 90 -19.61 -18.06 -4.94
CA PRO A 90 -21.06 -18.08 -5.07
C PRO A 90 -21.70 -16.81 -4.50
N LEU A 91 -22.78 -16.34 -5.09
CA LEU A 91 -23.50 -15.17 -4.60
C LEU A 91 -24.04 -15.44 -3.18
N MET A 92 -23.70 -14.54 -2.27
CA MET A 92 -24.10 -14.57 -0.86
C MET A 92 -24.67 -13.23 -0.45
N THR A 93 -25.56 -13.23 0.55
CA THR A 93 -25.95 -12.00 1.29
C THR A 93 -24.78 -11.50 2.14
N ASP A 94 -24.92 -10.31 2.73
CA ASP A 94 -23.87 -9.78 3.60
C ASP A 94 -23.73 -10.63 4.87
N GLU A 95 -24.85 -11.16 5.39
CA GLU A 95 -24.88 -12.03 6.57
C GLU A 95 -24.19 -13.37 6.28
N GLU A 96 -24.54 -14.02 5.15
CA GLU A 96 -23.91 -15.29 4.73
C GLU A 96 -22.41 -15.11 4.47
N LEU A 97 -22.02 -13.99 3.87
CA LEU A 97 -20.61 -13.69 3.63
C LEU A 97 -19.85 -13.49 4.94
N GLN A 98 -20.44 -12.77 5.90
CA GLN A 98 -19.82 -12.57 7.21
C GLN A 98 -19.62 -13.89 7.95
N GLU A 99 -20.64 -14.76 7.96
CA GLU A 99 -20.52 -16.10 8.54
C GLU A 99 -19.45 -16.96 7.86
N ALA A 100 -19.34 -16.85 6.52
CA ALA A 100 -18.35 -17.58 5.75
C ALA A 100 -16.92 -17.07 6.01
N VAL A 101 -16.77 -15.75 6.15
CA VAL A 101 -15.48 -15.10 6.47
C VAL A 101 -14.98 -15.46 7.86
N ASP A 102 -15.89 -15.54 8.83
CA ASP A 102 -15.56 -15.92 10.21
C ASP A 102 -15.18 -17.40 10.33
N THR A 103 -15.34 -18.16 9.25
CA THR A 103 -14.99 -19.56 9.18
C THR A 103 -13.66 -19.73 8.42
N ASP A 104 -12.63 -20.23 9.05
CA ASP A 104 -11.29 -20.46 8.46
C ASP A 104 -11.35 -21.22 7.13
N SER A 105 -12.35 -22.10 6.98
CA SER A 105 -12.54 -22.92 5.78
C SER A 105 -12.75 -22.13 4.47
N LEU A 106 -13.29 -20.91 4.50
CA LEU A 106 -13.43 -20.09 3.31
C LEU A 106 -12.05 -19.74 2.76
N TRP A 107 -11.18 -19.25 3.61
CA TRP A 107 -9.85 -18.77 3.19
C TRP A 107 -8.90 -19.91 2.85
N GLU A 108 -8.95 -21.02 3.58
CA GLU A 108 -8.15 -22.21 3.27
C GLU A 108 -8.43 -22.76 1.87
N ASN A 109 -9.69 -22.72 1.42
CA ASN A 109 -10.07 -23.23 0.11
C ASN A 109 -9.81 -22.23 -1.03
N VAL A 110 -9.85 -20.94 -0.75
CA VAL A 110 -9.82 -19.87 -1.76
C VAL A 110 -8.45 -19.24 -1.89
N VAL A 111 -7.74 -19.11 -0.78
CA VAL A 111 -6.42 -18.48 -0.72
C VAL A 111 -5.46 -19.45 -0.05
N GLN A 112 -4.52 -19.98 -0.83
CA GLN A 112 -3.48 -20.87 -0.29
C GLN A 112 -2.49 -20.02 0.53
N LEU A 113 -2.81 -19.83 1.82
CA LEU A 113 -1.88 -19.25 2.78
C LEU A 113 -0.85 -20.31 3.19
N THR A 114 0.37 -19.87 3.45
CA THR A 114 1.47 -20.76 3.84
C THR A 114 1.50 -21.05 5.34
N ASP A 115 0.85 -20.21 6.13
CA ASP A 115 0.85 -20.23 7.58
C ASP A 115 -0.60 -20.16 8.10
N ASN A 116 -0.79 -20.26 9.42
CA ASN A 116 -2.11 -20.19 10.03
C ASN A 116 -2.76 -18.82 9.84
N LEU A 117 -4.08 -18.78 9.73
CA LEU A 117 -4.84 -17.54 9.50
C LEU A 117 -4.64 -16.50 10.61
N ASP A 118 -4.45 -16.93 11.85
CA ASP A 118 -4.20 -16.06 13.00
C ASP A 118 -2.85 -15.32 12.94
N GLU A 119 -1.94 -15.73 12.05
CA GLU A 119 -0.69 -15.03 11.76
C GLU A 119 -0.85 -13.89 10.74
N TYR A 120 -2.06 -13.70 10.17
CA TYR A 120 -2.33 -12.67 9.17
C TYR A 120 -3.34 -11.64 9.65
N SER A 121 -3.13 -10.41 9.22
CA SER A 121 -4.18 -9.40 9.14
C SER A 121 -4.89 -9.55 7.80
N ILE A 122 -6.19 -9.78 7.84
CA ILE A 122 -7.01 -10.03 6.66
C ILE A 122 -7.99 -8.89 6.47
N PHE A 123 -8.05 -8.39 5.24
CA PHE A 123 -9.05 -7.46 4.77
C PHE A 123 -9.75 -8.04 3.55
N TRP A 124 -11.05 -7.80 3.43
CA TRP A 124 -11.81 -8.19 2.26
C TRP A 124 -12.85 -7.12 1.90
N GLN A 125 -13.21 -7.08 0.62
CA GLN A 125 -14.20 -6.15 0.09
C GLN A 125 -14.95 -6.80 -1.07
N VAL A 126 -16.28 -6.70 -1.07
CA VAL A 126 -17.09 -7.08 -2.23
C VAL A 126 -16.88 -6.06 -3.34
N LEU A 127 -16.40 -6.51 -4.49
CA LEU A 127 -16.20 -5.68 -5.67
C LEU A 127 -17.47 -5.67 -6.55
N LYS A 128 -18.05 -6.83 -6.79
CA LYS A 128 -19.18 -6.99 -7.69
C LYS A 128 -20.08 -8.14 -7.27
N ARG A 129 -21.38 -7.99 -7.43
CA ARG A 129 -22.37 -9.07 -7.34
C ARG A 129 -23.04 -9.26 -8.68
N ASN A 130 -22.95 -10.45 -9.24
CA ASN A 130 -23.60 -10.84 -10.49
C ASN A 130 -24.74 -11.81 -10.20
N THR A 131 -25.96 -11.28 -10.06
CA THR A 131 -27.15 -12.08 -9.77
C THR A 131 -27.54 -13.01 -10.92
N ALA A 132 -27.21 -12.64 -12.17
CA ALA A 132 -27.54 -13.45 -13.33
C ALA A 132 -26.71 -14.74 -13.38
N GLU A 133 -25.45 -14.68 -12.94
CA GLU A 133 -24.54 -15.82 -12.92
C GLU A 133 -24.45 -16.49 -11.54
N ASN A 134 -25.19 -15.97 -10.56
CA ASN A 134 -25.15 -16.42 -9.17
C ASN A 134 -23.71 -16.41 -8.57
N GLN A 135 -22.95 -15.36 -8.87
CA GLN A 135 -21.56 -15.20 -8.47
C GLN A 135 -21.28 -13.81 -7.88
N MET A 136 -20.21 -13.71 -7.14
CA MET A 136 -19.68 -12.43 -6.65
C MET A 136 -18.15 -12.43 -6.68
N ASP A 137 -17.58 -11.25 -6.91
CA ASP A 137 -16.14 -11.02 -6.84
C ASP A 137 -15.79 -10.33 -5.54
N LEU A 138 -14.82 -10.89 -4.84
CA LEU A 138 -14.32 -10.41 -3.57
C LEU A 138 -12.83 -10.07 -3.70
N LEU A 139 -12.45 -8.84 -3.32
CA LEU A 139 -11.05 -8.51 -3.07
C LEU A 139 -10.65 -9.10 -1.73
N PHE A 140 -9.58 -9.87 -1.74
CA PHE A 140 -8.93 -10.42 -0.55
C PHE A 140 -7.53 -9.83 -0.44
N VAL A 141 -7.20 -9.32 0.74
CA VAL A 141 -5.87 -8.81 1.05
C VAL A 141 -5.43 -9.39 2.39
N ALA A 142 -4.28 -10.02 2.43
CA ALA A 142 -3.70 -10.54 3.66
C ALA A 142 -2.23 -10.15 3.77
N SER A 143 -1.79 -9.78 4.97
CA SER A 143 -0.39 -9.51 5.27
C SER A 143 -0.02 -10.15 6.62
N LYS A 144 1.20 -10.69 6.72
CA LYS A 144 1.67 -11.26 7.99
C LYS A 144 1.74 -10.18 9.06
N LEU A 145 1.24 -10.49 10.24
CA LEU A 145 1.27 -9.58 11.39
C LEU A 145 2.70 -9.18 11.74
N ASP A 146 3.65 -10.11 11.67
CA ASP A 146 5.07 -9.83 11.92
C ASP A 146 5.64 -8.80 10.94
N ASP A 147 5.25 -8.85 9.66
CA ASP A 147 5.70 -7.88 8.65
C ASP A 147 5.09 -6.50 8.93
N ILE A 148 3.80 -6.45 9.24
CA ILE A 148 3.11 -5.21 9.62
C ILE A 148 3.75 -4.59 10.86
N ASP A 149 3.90 -5.38 11.92
CA ASP A 149 4.42 -4.91 13.21
C ASP A 149 5.84 -4.36 13.10
N HIS A 150 6.62 -4.90 12.17
CA HIS A 150 7.96 -4.40 11.92
C HIS A 150 7.95 -2.92 11.48
N TYR A 151 7.11 -2.58 10.49
CA TYR A 151 6.94 -1.19 10.05
C TYR A 151 6.33 -0.30 11.14
N LEU A 152 5.31 -0.81 11.82
CA LEU A 152 4.63 -0.08 12.89
C LEU A 152 5.57 0.24 14.07
N ASN A 153 6.47 -0.69 14.40
CA ASN A 153 7.45 -0.49 15.48
C ASN A 153 8.45 0.61 15.15
N ILE A 154 8.92 0.72 13.90
CA ILE A 154 9.77 1.84 13.47
C ILE A 154 9.02 3.17 13.66
N VAL A 155 7.75 3.21 13.24
CA VAL A 155 6.92 4.43 13.32
C VAL A 155 6.64 4.82 14.78
N ARG A 156 6.31 3.85 15.63
CA ARG A 156 6.08 4.07 17.08
C ARG A 156 7.35 4.56 17.79
N GLN A 157 8.48 3.93 17.52
CA GLN A 157 9.75 4.32 18.13
C GLN A 157 10.24 5.70 17.67
N ALA A 158 9.85 6.13 16.47
CA ALA A 158 10.12 7.47 15.98
C ALA A 158 9.19 8.55 16.59
N GLY A 159 8.21 8.16 17.42
CA GLY A 159 7.32 9.07 18.13
C GLY A 159 5.97 9.33 17.47
N LEU A 160 5.58 8.52 16.46
CA LEU A 160 4.27 8.59 15.83
C LEU A 160 3.36 7.44 16.30
N ASN A 161 2.05 7.69 16.24
CA ASN A 161 1.01 6.72 16.54
C ASN A 161 0.39 6.20 15.24
N PRO A 162 0.70 4.98 14.77
CA PRO A 162 0.10 4.44 13.58
C PRO A 162 -1.38 4.12 13.82
N VAL A 163 -2.26 4.80 13.07
CA VAL A 163 -3.72 4.66 13.15
C VAL A 163 -4.32 4.00 11.92
N VAL A 164 -3.59 4.03 10.80
CA VAL A 164 -3.97 3.39 9.53
C VAL A 164 -2.77 2.64 8.97
N VAL A 165 -3.02 1.44 8.45
CA VAL A 165 -2.08 0.68 7.62
C VAL A 165 -2.76 0.39 6.29
N ASP A 166 -2.04 0.64 5.20
CA ASP A 166 -2.52 0.33 3.86
C ASP A 166 -1.39 -0.30 3.03
N VAL A 167 -1.74 -1.05 2.01
CA VAL A 167 -0.74 -1.54 1.05
C VAL A 167 -0.40 -0.43 0.07
N ARG A 168 0.88 -0.24 -0.23
CA ARG A 168 1.37 0.90 -1.04
C ARG A 168 0.62 1.10 -2.35
N CYS A 169 0.29 0.04 -3.07
CA CYS A 169 -0.45 0.16 -4.33
C CYS A 169 -1.85 0.76 -4.15
N PHE A 170 -2.54 0.45 -3.05
CA PHE A 170 -3.85 1.03 -2.75
C PHE A 170 -3.73 2.47 -2.24
N ALA A 171 -2.69 2.78 -1.45
CA ALA A 171 -2.40 4.15 -1.06
C ALA A 171 -2.13 5.05 -2.28
N ILE A 172 -1.39 4.58 -3.29
CA ILE A 172 -1.16 5.28 -4.55
C ILE A 172 -2.48 5.43 -5.33
N ARG A 173 -3.28 4.36 -5.42
CA ARG A 173 -4.62 4.41 -6.03
C ARG A 173 -5.47 5.50 -5.40
N ASN A 174 -5.59 5.50 -4.07
CA ASN A 174 -6.40 6.47 -3.33
C ASN A 174 -5.92 7.91 -3.59
N ALA A 175 -4.60 8.13 -3.66
CA ALA A 175 -4.04 9.44 -4.00
C ALA A 175 -4.38 9.88 -5.43
N LEU A 176 -4.41 8.95 -6.39
CA LEU A 176 -4.81 9.23 -7.77
C LEU A 176 -6.31 9.50 -7.92
N GLU A 177 -7.15 8.88 -7.10
CA GLU A 177 -8.60 9.15 -7.09
C GLU A 177 -8.94 10.60 -6.70
N LEU A 178 -8.07 11.27 -5.96
CA LEU A 178 -8.18 12.72 -5.71
C LEU A 178 -7.97 13.55 -6.99
N ARG A 179 -7.38 12.98 -8.03
CA ARG A 179 -7.20 13.55 -9.35
C ARG A 179 -8.45 13.31 -10.21
N LYS A 180 -9.49 14.13 -10.02
CA LYS A 180 -10.78 14.01 -10.73
C LYS A 180 -10.66 14.07 -12.28
N ASP A 181 -9.52 14.51 -12.82
CA ASP A 181 -9.22 14.51 -14.23
C ASP A 181 -8.86 13.12 -14.78
N LEU A 182 -8.32 12.24 -13.94
CA LEU A 182 -7.96 10.86 -14.30
C LEU A 182 -9.13 9.89 -14.19
N THR A 183 -10.09 10.16 -13.31
CA THR A 183 -11.21 9.25 -13.02
C THR A 183 -12.46 9.48 -13.89
N LYS A 184 -12.43 10.44 -14.82
CA LYS A 184 -13.58 10.77 -15.69
C LYS A 184 -13.78 9.85 -16.88
N SER A 185 -12.90 8.90 -17.10
CA SER A 185 -12.94 7.98 -18.24
C SER A 185 -13.30 6.58 -17.77
N ASP A 186 -14.19 5.91 -18.48
CA ASP A 186 -14.45 4.47 -18.29
C ASP A 186 -13.28 3.58 -18.78
N ALA A 187 -12.18 4.20 -19.21
CA ALA A 187 -10.99 3.49 -19.65
C ALA A 187 -10.22 2.91 -18.45
N PRO A 188 -9.63 1.73 -18.60
CA PRO A 188 -8.76 1.16 -17.59
C PRO A 188 -7.59 2.10 -17.28
N ILE A 189 -7.25 2.21 -16.00
CA ILE A 189 -6.10 2.99 -15.54
C ILE A 189 -4.99 2.00 -15.16
N ALA A 190 -3.80 2.19 -15.70
CA ALA A 190 -2.62 1.45 -15.30
C ALA A 190 -1.66 2.34 -14.51
N ILE A 191 -1.29 1.87 -13.33
CA ILE A 191 -0.27 2.47 -12.47
C ILE A 191 0.96 1.57 -12.53
N VAL A 192 2.08 2.12 -12.93
CA VAL A 192 3.35 1.38 -13.02
C VAL A 192 4.33 1.97 -12.01
N GLU A 193 4.80 1.14 -11.10
CA GLU A 193 5.82 1.48 -10.12
C GLU A 193 7.17 0.88 -10.54
N PHE A 194 8.18 1.75 -10.62
CA PHE A 194 9.58 1.35 -10.75
C PHE A 194 10.34 1.83 -9.52
N GLY A 195 10.43 0.97 -8.53
CA GLY A 195 11.10 1.26 -7.26
C GLY A 195 12.46 0.55 -7.12
N VAL A 196 13.15 0.89 -6.05
CA VAL A 196 14.42 0.21 -5.70
C VAL A 196 14.18 -1.25 -5.33
N SER A 197 13.10 -1.52 -4.60
CA SER A 197 12.79 -2.84 -4.04
C SER A 197 11.56 -3.50 -4.63
N GLU A 198 10.68 -2.75 -5.26
CA GLU A 198 9.44 -3.24 -5.83
C GLU A 198 9.20 -2.66 -7.22
N ASN A 199 8.77 -3.51 -8.11
CA ASN A 199 8.37 -3.11 -9.45
C ASN A 199 7.10 -3.86 -9.78
N TYR A 200 6.01 -3.14 -9.99
CA TYR A 200 4.72 -3.74 -10.26
C TYR A 200 3.86 -2.87 -11.18
N ILE A 201 2.88 -3.49 -11.79
CA ILE A 201 1.78 -2.82 -12.46
C ILE A 201 0.47 -3.11 -11.70
N LEU A 202 -0.27 -2.06 -11.41
CA LEU A 202 -1.64 -2.12 -10.92
C LEU A 202 -2.56 -1.64 -12.04
N ILE A 203 -3.46 -2.50 -12.50
CA ILE A 203 -4.49 -2.14 -13.47
C ILE A 203 -5.83 -2.09 -12.73
N LEU A 204 -6.52 -0.96 -12.88
CA LEU A 204 -7.85 -0.72 -12.33
C LEU A 204 -8.86 -0.76 -13.48
N HIS A 205 -9.74 -1.72 -13.46
CA HIS A 205 -10.80 -1.87 -14.42
C HIS A 205 -12.09 -2.30 -13.74
N GLU A 206 -13.17 -1.56 -13.91
CA GLU A 206 -14.48 -1.84 -13.29
C GLU A 206 -14.41 -2.15 -11.79
N ASP A 207 -13.67 -1.35 -11.03
CA ASP A 207 -13.40 -1.52 -9.59
C ASP A 207 -12.62 -2.78 -9.20
N SER A 208 -12.21 -3.59 -10.18
CA SER A 208 -11.41 -4.80 -9.95
C SER A 208 -9.92 -4.50 -10.13
N PRO A 209 -9.10 -4.58 -9.08
CA PRO A 209 -7.65 -4.39 -9.19
C PRO A 209 -6.98 -5.66 -9.72
N PHE A 210 -6.12 -5.51 -10.70
CA PHE A 210 -5.18 -6.54 -11.13
C PHE A 210 -3.76 -6.07 -10.85
N ILE A 211 -2.99 -6.86 -10.10
CA ILE A 211 -1.62 -6.55 -9.72
C ILE A 211 -0.70 -7.64 -10.25
N SER A 212 0.38 -7.23 -10.87
CA SER A 212 1.44 -8.12 -11.33
C SER A 212 2.81 -7.53 -11.10
N ASP A 213 3.73 -8.35 -10.63
CA ASP A 213 5.12 -7.96 -10.51
C ASP A 213 5.76 -7.73 -11.89
N ILE A 214 6.65 -6.75 -11.96
CA ILE A 214 7.47 -6.49 -13.13
C ILE A 214 8.89 -6.96 -12.81
N TYR A 215 9.36 -7.95 -13.56
CA TYR A 215 10.75 -8.37 -13.46
C TYR A 215 11.67 -7.42 -14.21
N LEU A 216 12.60 -6.83 -13.50
CA LEU A 216 13.67 -6.00 -14.07
C LEU A 216 15.00 -6.74 -13.92
N SER A 217 15.69 -6.97 -15.05
CA SER A 217 17.07 -7.45 -15.03
C SER A 217 18.02 -6.36 -14.48
N ASP A 218 19.20 -6.75 -14.06
CA ASP A 218 20.23 -5.78 -13.63
C ASP A 218 20.59 -4.77 -14.73
N LYS A 219 20.50 -5.19 -15.99
CA LYS A 219 20.68 -4.30 -17.14
C LYS A 219 19.57 -3.25 -17.22
N ASP A 220 18.31 -3.65 -17.04
CA ASP A 220 17.17 -2.74 -17.09
C ASP A 220 17.22 -1.75 -15.93
N ARG A 221 17.58 -2.20 -14.73
CA ARG A 221 17.75 -1.34 -13.54
C ARG A 221 18.82 -0.28 -13.78
N ARG A 222 19.96 -0.65 -14.39
CA ARG A 222 21.02 0.30 -14.75
C ARG A 222 20.54 1.32 -15.76
N LEU A 223 19.80 0.89 -16.78
CA LEU A 223 19.23 1.79 -17.79
C LEU A 223 18.26 2.78 -17.18
N LEU A 224 17.39 2.33 -16.27
CA LEU A 224 16.44 3.20 -15.57
C LEU A 224 17.11 4.19 -14.60
N SER A 225 18.27 3.86 -14.07
CA SER A 225 19.06 4.74 -13.18
C SER A 225 20.01 5.68 -13.93
N ASP A 226 20.21 5.47 -15.24
CA ASP A 226 21.08 6.32 -16.05
C ASP A 226 20.38 7.64 -16.39
N SER A 227 20.90 8.73 -15.82
CA SER A 227 20.40 10.09 -16.09
C SER A 227 20.65 10.58 -17.53
N ASN A 228 21.38 9.81 -18.33
CA ASN A 228 21.69 10.09 -19.73
C ASN A 228 20.85 9.27 -20.71
N ILE A 229 19.73 8.69 -20.27
CA ILE A 229 18.81 8.05 -21.21
C ILE A 229 18.34 9.12 -22.20
N ASP A 230 18.73 8.93 -23.45
CA ASP A 230 18.28 9.78 -24.55
C ASP A 230 16.74 9.72 -24.62
N PRO A 231 16.01 10.84 -24.50
CA PRO A 231 14.56 10.86 -24.55
C PRO A 231 13.99 10.44 -25.92
N VAL A 232 14.82 10.00 -26.86
CA VAL A 232 14.45 9.51 -28.20
C VAL A 232 14.13 8.01 -28.24
N LEU A 233 14.26 7.25 -27.16
CA LEU A 233 13.72 5.90 -27.10
C LEU A 233 12.18 5.95 -26.94
N HIS A 234 11.54 6.11 -28.09
CA HIS A 234 10.10 5.99 -28.28
C HIS A 234 9.65 4.55 -28.36
#